data_2d0cc9531731b64c6e36188966250eae
#
_entry.id   2d0cc9531731b64c6e36188966250eae
#
_cell.length_a   1.000
_cell.length_b   1.000
_cell.length_c   1.000
_cell.angle_alpha   90.00
_cell.angle_beta   90.00
_cell.angle_gamma   90.00
#
_symmetry.space_group_name_H-M   'P 1'
#
loop_
_entity.id
_entity.type
_entity.pdbx_description
1 polymer ?
#
loop_
_entity_poly.entity_id
_entity_poly.type
_entity_poly.pdbx_seq_one_letter_code
_entity_poly.pdbx_strand_id
1 'polypeptide(L)'
;MTSNVGAKKVSEFGTGIGFETKKSSIAGRKAHTEAIIAKELKNKFAPEFLNRLDDVVLFDQLKHEDILQIVDIEVRHLVIRMFDQKYNIKVTKQAKEFLAEKGYDPDYGARPLKRAVQTYIEDLLADAIIKGEIVRGDEVYTINHVKKEDKLSIKK
;
A
#
# COMPACT_ATOMS: atom_id res chain seq x y z
N MET A 1 -3.15 -8.08 20.19
CA MET A 1 -4.47 -7.63 19.66
C MET A 1 -4.24 -6.41 18.77
N THR A 2 -4.88 -6.28 17.61
CA THR A 2 -4.83 -5.10 16.74
C THR A 2 -6.22 -4.45 16.68
N SER A 3 -6.28 -3.12 16.61
CA SER A 3 -7.53 -2.37 16.55
C SER A 3 -7.34 -1.06 15.78
N ASN A 4 -8.39 -0.56 15.17
CA ASN A 4 -8.44 0.74 14.48
C ASN A 4 -9.11 1.83 15.35
N VAL A 5 -9.07 1.69 16.66
CA VAL A 5 -9.64 2.67 17.61
C VAL A 5 -8.98 4.01 17.41
N GLY A 6 -9.80 5.06 17.28
CA GLY A 6 -9.35 6.43 17.10
C GLY A 6 -8.99 6.83 15.67
N ALA A 7 -8.84 5.89 14.71
CA ALA A 7 -8.44 6.21 13.34
C ALA A 7 -9.37 7.22 12.67
N LYS A 8 -10.69 7.07 12.79
CA LYS A 8 -11.67 8.03 12.25
C LYS A 8 -11.51 9.43 12.85
N LYS A 9 -11.32 9.52 14.17
CA LYS A 9 -11.15 10.82 14.83
C LYS A 9 -9.82 11.47 14.46
N VAL A 10 -8.76 10.70 14.30
CA VAL A 10 -7.47 11.24 13.82
C VAL A 10 -7.61 11.78 12.39
N SER A 11 -8.34 11.08 11.52
CA SER A 11 -8.66 11.54 10.16
C SER A 11 -9.52 12.82 10.16
N GLU A 12 -10.56 12.89 10.97
CA GLU A 12 -11.44 14.05 11.10
C GLU A 12 -10.70 15.29 11.68
N PHE A 13 -9.82 15.10 12.65
CA PHE A 13 -9.03 16.18 13.24
C PHE A 13 -7.81 16.56 12.37
N GLY A 14 -7.31 15.66 11.49
CA GLY A 14 -6.25 15.95 10.53
C GLY A 14 -6.70 16.87 9.39
N THR A 15 -8.01 16.93 9.11
CA THR A 15 -8.65 17.83 8.13
C THR A 15 -9.28 19.06 8.79
N GLY A 16 -9.06 19.28 10.09
CA GLY A 16 -9.69 20.32 10.89
C GLY A 16 -9.52 21.72 10.32
N ILE A 17 -10.66 22.32 9.98
CA ILE A 17 -10.84 23.74 9.66
C ILE A 17 -10.47 24.56 10.90
N GLY A 18 -9.24 25.04 10.98
CA GLY A 18 -8.83 25.92 12.06
C GLY A 18 -7.36 26.29 11.99
N PHE A 19 -7.08 27.50 11.50
CA PHE A 19 -5.82 28.27 11.59
C PHE A 19 -4.55 27.42 11.61
N GLU A 20 -4.00 27.15 10.42
CA GLU A 20 -2.62 26.72 10.25
C GLU A 20 -1.66 27.78 10.79
N THR A 21 -1.30 27.68 12.04
CA THR A 21 -0.05 28.29 12.50
C THR A 21 1.10 27.47 11.90
N LYS A 22 1.83 28.05 10.98
CA LYS A 22 2.98 27.51 10.22
C LYS A 22 4.14 26.92 11.06
N LYS A 23 3.93 26.52 12.31
CA LYS A 23 4.94 26.04 13.28
C LYS A 23 4.54 24.84 14.13
N SER A 24 3.55 24.02 13.75
CA SER A 24 3.41 22.74 14.46
C SER A 24 4.46 21.77 13.93
N SER A 25 5.52 21.57 14.70
CA SER A 25 6.56 20.57 14.44
C SER A 25 5.91 19.19 14.27
N ILE A 26 6.50 18.32 13.44
CA ILE A 26 6.08 16.91 13.26
C ILE A 26 5.90 16.22 14.60
N ALA A 27 6.73 16.54 15.60
CA ALA A 27 6.65 16.05 16.97
C ALA A 27 5.37 16.48 17.68
N GLY A 28 4.90 17.72 17.49
CA GLY A 28 3.66 18.21 18.08
C GLY A 28 2.41 17.52 17.52
N ARG A 29 2.40 17.19 16.22
CA ARG A 29 1.30 16.42 15.58
C ARG A 29 1.26 14.99 16.09
N LYS A 30 2.39 14.35 16.28
CA LYS A 30 2.49 12.98 16.81
C LYS A 30 1.94 12.91 18.24
N ALA A 31 2.40 13.81 19.13
CA ALA A 31 1.92 13.89 20.51
C ALA A 31 0.40 14.15 20.59
N HIS A 32 -0.14 14.99 19.71
CA HIS A 32 -1.58 15.26 19.66
C HIS A 32 -2.38 14.02 19.20
N THR A 33 -1.90 13.31 18.18
CA THR A 33 -2.50 12.06 17.71
C THR A 33 -2.49 10.98 18.79
N GLU A 34 -1.38 10.83 19.50
CA GLU A 34 -1.25 9.89 20.63
C GLU A 34 -2.25 10.22 21.75
N ALA A 35 -2.43 11.49 22.09
CA ALA A 35 -3.39 11.92 23.09
C ALA A 35 -4.85 11.61 22.70
N ILE A 36 -5.22 11.82 21.43
CA ILE A 36 -6.56 11.47 20.89
C ILE A 36 -6.79 9.97 21.01
N ILE A 37 -5.84 9.16 20.56
CA ILE A 37 -5.95 7.70 20.60
C ILE A 37 -6.02 7.18 22.03
N ALA A 38 -5.18 7.71 22.94
CA ALA A 38 -5.24 7.36 24.36
C ALA A 38 -6.60 7.65 24.99
N LYS A 39 -7.22 8.79 24.63
CA LYS A 39 -8.57 9.14 25.07
C LYS A 39 -9.61 8.15 24.51
N GLU A 40 -9.53 7.81 23.24
CA GLU A 40 -10.46 6.86 22.60
C GLU A 40 -10.32 5.43 23.15
N LEU A 41 -9.11 5.01 23.48
CA LEU A 41 -8.88 3.73 24.14
C LEU A 41 -9.57 3.67 25.49
N LYS A 42 -9.44 4.74 26.31
CA LYS A 42 -10.12 4.84 27.62
C LYS A 42 -11.65 4.86 27.49
N ASN A 43 -12.17 5.43 26.40
CA ASN A 43 -13.63 5.45 26.15
C ASN A 43 -14.17 4.10 25.69
N LYS A 44 -13.35 3.29 25.00
CA LYS A 44 -13.79 2.05 24.35
C LYS A 44 -13.52 0.79 25.17
N PHE A 45 -12.51 0.82 26.02
CA PHE A 45 -12.10 -0.32 26.83
C PHE A 45 -12.19 0.00 28.32
N ALA A 46 -12.61 -1.00 29.10
CA ALA A 46 -12.65 -0.87 30.55
C ALA A 46 -11.25 -0.67 31.14
N PRO A 47 -11.12 0.09 32.25
CA PRO A 47 -9.83 0.32 32.90
C PRO A 47 -9.09 -0.98 33.28
N GLU A 48 -9.82 -2.00 33.72
CA GLU A 48 -9.25 -3.31 34.08
C GLU A 48 -8.60 -3.98 32.88
N PHE A 49 -9.14 -3.80 31.66
CA PHE A 49 -8.55 -4.33 30.44
C PHE A 49 -7.28 -3.55 30.08
N LEU A 50 -7.32 -2.22 30.12
CA LEU A 50 -6.18 -1.38 29.80
C LEU A 50 -5.00 -1.61 30.73
N ASN A 51 -5.26 -1.83 32.03
CA ASN A 51 -4.24 -2.13 33.03
C ASN A 51 -3.56 -3.49 32.85
N ARG A 52 -4.11 -4.37 32.02
CA ARG A 52 -3.54 -5.70 31.70
C ARG A 52 -2.73 -5.70 30.40
N LEU A 53 -2.66 -4.58 29.70
CA LEU A 53 -1.81 -4.44 28.53
C LEU A 53 -0.39 -4.08 28.97
N ASP A 54 0.58 -4.77 28.41
CA ASP A 54 2.00 -4.50 28.64
C ASP A 54 2.42 -3.21 27.93
N ASP A 55 1.90 -2.99 26.69
CA ASP A 55 2.21 -1.80 25.90
C ASP A 55 1.12 -1.50 24.87
N VAL A 56 1.08 -0.24 24.42
CA VAL A 56 0.20 0.23 23.35
C VAL A 56 1.04 0.86 22.24
N VAL A 57 1.23 0.10 21.16
CA VAL A 57 2.02 0.54 20.02
C VAL A 57 1.13 1.20 18.97
N LEU A 58 1.45 2.45 18.63
CA LEU A 58 0.81 3.19 17.55
C LEU A 58 1.62 3.03 16.27
N PHE A 59 0.96 2.56 15.21
CA PHE A 59 1.55 2.50 13.88
C PHE A 59 1.39 3.83 13.15
N ASP A 60 2.47 4.35 12.61
CA ASP A 60 2.45 5.56 11.77
C ASP A 60 1.76 5.27 10.41
N GLN A 61 1.30 6.34 9.74
CA GLN A 61 0.78 6.21 8.37
C GLN A 61 1.90 5.84 7.41
N LEU A 62 1.57 4.99 6.42
CA LEU A 62 2.49 4.60 5.37
C LEU A 62 2.88 5.81 4.51
N LYS A 63 4.18 5.98 4.31
CA LYS A 63 4.72 6.96 3.36
C LYS A 63 4.75 6.36 1.96
N HIS A 64 4.90 7.21 0.95
CA HIS A 64 5.02 6.75 -0.43
C HIS A 64 6.14 5.73 -0.65
N GLU A 65 7.27 5.90 0.05
CA GLU A 65 8.40 4.96 0.02
C GLU A 65 8.03 3.58 0.56
N ASP A 66 7.24 3.53 1.64
CA ASP A 66 6.75 2.28 2.24
C ASP A 66 5.78 1.58 1.29
N ILE A 67 4.91 2.35 0.61
CA ILE A 67 3.98 1.82 -0.39
C ILE A 67 4.74 1.18 -1.56
N LEU A 68 5.80 1.82 -2.06
CA LEU A 68 6.65 1.26 -3.10
C LEU A 68 7.33 -0.04 -2.66
N GLN A 69 7.78 -0.13 -1.41
CA GLN A 69 8.34 -1.38 -0.86
C GLN A 69 7.29 -2.50 -0.80
N ILE A 70 6.05 -2.17 -0.44
CA ILE A 70 4.95 -3.16 -0.43
C ILE A 70 4.63 -3.62 -1.86
N VAL A 71 4.60 -2.70 -2.84
CA VAL A 71 4.46 -3.07 -4.25
C VAL A 71 5.59 -3.99 -4.70
N ASP A 72 6.83 -3.72 -4.28
CA ASP A 72 7.98 -4.57 -4.59
C ASP A 72 7.83 -5.99 -4.05
N ILE A 73 7.28 -6.14 -2.85
CA ILE A 73 6.99 -7.45 -2.26
C ILE A 73 5.94 -8.21 -3.07
N GLU A 74 4.81 -7.56 -3.39
CA GLU A 74 3.72 -8.20 -4.15
C GLU A 74 4.15 -8.56 -5.58
N VAL A 75 4.88 -7.66 -6.25
CA VAL A 75 5.45 -7.92 -7.58
C VAL A 75 6.47 -9.07 -7.53
N ARG A 76 7.30 -9.16 -6.50
CA ARG A 76 8.25 -10.26 -6.32
C ARG A 76 7.54 -11.60 -6.18
N HIS A 77 6.45 -11.66 -5.42
CA HIS A 77 5.65 -12.87 -5.29
C HIS A 77 5.08 -13.32 -6.66
N LEU A 78 4.63 -12.37 -7.47
CA LEU A 78 4.16 -12.65 -8.82
C LEU A 78 5.31 -13.16 -9.72
N VAL A 79 6.45 -12.49 -9.72
CA VAL A 79 7.63 -12.88 -10.52
C VAL A 79 8.07 -14.30 -10.20
N ILE A 80 8.11 -14.68 -8.92
CA ILE A 80 8.45 -16.05 -8.49
C ILE A 80 7.44 -17.06 -9.04
N ARG A 81 6.14 -16.80 -8.90
CA ARG A 81 5.09 -17.70 -9.43
C ARG A 81 5.17 -17.87 -10.94
N MET A 82 5.47 -16.80 -11.67
CA MET A 82 5.64 -16.85 -13.13
C MET A 82 6.89 -17.62 -13.52
N PHE A 83 7.98 -17.43 -12.78
CA PHE A 83 9.23 -18.17 -13.01
C PHE A 83 9.05 -19.68 -12.81
N ASP A 84 8.32 -20.10 -11.77
CA ASP A 84 7.99 -21.51 -11.53
C ASP A 84 7.21 -22.14 -12.70
N GLN A 85 6.43 -21.33 -13.41
CA GLN A 85 5.70 -21.73 -14.61
C GLN A 85 6.51 -21.58 -15.92
N LYS A 86 7.81 -21.26 -15.82
CA LYS A 86 8.74 -21.03 -16.94
C LYS A 86 8.45 -19.78 -17.77
N TYR A 87 7.92 -18.74 -17.14
CA TYR A 87 7.79 -17.41 -17.71
C TYR A 87 8.73 -16.44 -16.99
N ASN A 88 9.65 -15.81 -17.72
CA ASN A 88 10.57 -14.84 -17.17
C ASN A 88 10.03 -13.43 -17.38
N ILE A 89 9.61 -12.78 -16.29
CA ILE A 89 9.07 -11.42 -16.33
C ILE A 89 9.90 -10.45 -15.50
N LYS A 90 9.99 -9.21 -15.95
CA LYS A 90 10.54 -8.08 -15.22
C LYS A 90 9.52 -6.96 -15.17
N VAL A 91 9.43 -6.28 -14.03
CA VAL A 91 8.55 -5.12 -13.84
C VAL A 91 9.41 -3.89 -13.62
N THR A 92 9.24 -2.87 -14.46
CA THR A 92 10.03 -1.64 -14.37
C THR A 92 9.63 -0.79 -13.16
N LYS A 93 10.52 0.13 -12.77
CA LYS A 93 10.24 1.09 -11.69
C LYS A 93 9.00 1.93 -12.00
N GLN A 94 8.82 2.35 -13.26
CA GLN A 94 7.66 3.14 -13.68
C GLN A 94 6.34 2.36 -13.56
N ALA A 95 6.36 1.05 -13.85
CA ALA A 95 5.20 0.19 -13.65
C ALA A 95 4.87 0.00 -12.14
N LYS A 96 5.89 -0.08 -11.29
CA LYS A 96 5.70 -0.15 -9.82
C LYS A 96 5.15 1.16 -9.25
N GLU A 97 5.61 2.31 -9.74
CA GLU A 97 5.07 3.62 -9.38
C GLU A 97 3.59 3.75 -9.78
N PHE A 98 3.24 3.32 -10.99
CA PHE A 98 1.86 3.24 -11.45
C PHE A 98 0.99 2.37 -10.54
N LEU A 99 1.47 1.18 -10.15
CA LEU A 99 0.74 0.31 -9.22
C LEU A 99 0.58 0.92 -7.83
N ALA A 100 1.61 1.62 -7.34
CA ALA A 100 1.54 2.32 -6.07
C ALA A 100 0.47 3.42 -6.10
N GLU A 101 0.39 4.18 -7.19
CA GLU A 101 -0.62 5.23 -7.38
C GLU A 101 -2.04 4.67 -7.48
N LYS A 102 -2.24 3.61 -8.29
CA LYS A 102 -3.56 2.97 -8.49
C LYS A 102 -4.03 2.11 -7.33
N GLY A 103 -3.10 1.57 -6.56
CA GLY A 103 -3.40 0.63 -5.47
C GLY A 103 -3.36 1.23 -4.08
N TYR A 104 -2.99 2.51 -3.92
CA TYR A 104 -3.07 3.19 -2.64
C TYR A 104 -4.43 3.84 -2.45
N ASP A 105 -5.00 3.66 -1.28
CA ASP A 105 -6.24 4.30 -0.86
C ASP A 105 -6.04 4.93 0.54
N PRO A 106 -6.36 6.22 0.73
CA PRO A 106 -6.17 6.90 2.01
C PRO A 106 -6.89 6.23 3.19
N ASP A 107 -8.07 5.63 2.95
CA ASP A 107 -8.90 5.01 3.99
C ASP A 107 -8.50 3.54 4.26
N TYR A 108 -8.09 2.82 3.20
CA TYR A 108 -7.73 1.40 3.26
C TYR A 108 -6.21 1.14 3.27
N GLY A 109 -5.41 2.20 3.06
CA GLY A 109 -3.94 2.15 3.04
C GLY A 109 -3.40 1.30 1.90
N ALA A 110 -2.50 0.37 2.22
CA ALA A 110 -1.85 -0.52 1.25
C ALA A 110 -2.66 -1.79 0.90
N ARG A 111 -3.81 -2.04 1.54
CA ARG A 111 -4.60 -3.26 1.31
C ARG A 111 -5.02 -3.47 -0.14
N PRO A 112 -5.42 -2.43 -0.91
CA PRO A 112 -5.80 -2.61 -2.30
C PRO A 112 -4.61 -2.88 -3.24
N LEU A 113 -3.35 -2.70 -2.82
CA LEU A 113 -2.16 -2.91 -3.68
C LEU A 113 -2.09 -4.32 -4.27
N LYS A 114 -2.39 -5.34 -3.48
CA LYS A 114 -2.43 -6.73 -3.97
C LYS A 114 -3.43 -6.87 -5.11
N ARG A 115 -4.62 -6.28 -4.97
CA ARG A 115 -5.65 -6.29 -6.01
C ARG A 115 -5.20 -5.50 -7.24
N ALA A 116 -4.49 -4.38 -7.05
CA ALA A 116 -3.93 -3.62 -8.16
C ALA A 116 -2.93 -4.46 -8.96
N VAL A 117 -2.03 -5.20 -8.30
CA VAL A 117 -1.11 -6.13 -8.98
C VAL A 117 -1.88 -7.19 -9.77
N GLN A 118 -2.94 -7.77 -9.20
CA GLN A 118 -3.79 -8.73 -9.89
C GLN A 118 -4.42 -8.11 -11.15
N THR A 119 -5.17 -7.05 -10.98
CA THR A 119 -5.95 -6.42 -12.08
C THR A 119 -5.05 -5.84 -13.18
N TYR A 120 -3.92 -5.21 -12.83
CA TYR A 120 -3.11 -4.51 -13.82
C TYR A 120 -1.97 -5.35 -14.41
N ILE A 121 -1.47 -6.36 -13.69
CA ILE A 121 -0.39 -7.21 -14.19
C ILE A 121 -0.85 -8.63 -14.48
N GLU A 122 -1.52 -9.32 -13.54
CA GLU A 122 -1.88 -10.73 -13.74
C GLU A 122 -2.87 -10.88 -14.90
N ASP A 123 -3.89 -10.01 -15.00
CA ASP A 123 -4.84 -10.02 -16.10
C ASP A 123 -4.13 -9.73 -17.45
N LEU A 124 -3.22 -8.74 -17.48
CA LEU A 124 -2.44 -8.40 -18.65
C LEU A 124 -1.55 -9.58 -19.11
N LEU A 125 -0.91 -10.27 -18.17
CA LEU A 125 -0.09 -11.46 -18.45
C LEU A 125 -0.94 -12.64 -18.94
N ALA A 126 -2.10 -12.85 -18.33
CA ALA A 126 -3.03 -13.90 -18.72
C ALA A 126 -3.50 -13.72 -20.17
N ASP A 127 -3.89 -12.50 -20.52
CA ASP A 127 -4.29 -12.16 -21.89
C ASP A 127 -3.15 -12.39 -22.90
N ALA A 128 -1.93 -11.96 -22.57
CA ALA A 128 -0.77 -12.12 -23.45
C ALA A 128 -0.36 -13.60 -23.61
N ILE A 129 -0.51 -14.42 -22.56
CA ILE A 129 -0.27 -15.86 -22.63
C ILE A 129 -1.32 -16.55 -23.52
N ILE A 130 -2.60 -16.21 -23.35
CA ILE A 130 -3.70 -16.78 -24.16
C ILE A 130 -3.54 -16.43 -25.64
N LYS A 131 -3.09 -15.21 -25.95
CA LYS A 131 -2.81 -14.76 -27.31
C LYS A 131 -1.51 -15.33 -27.90
N GLY A 132 -0.69 -16.02 -27.11
CA GLY A 132 0.61 -16.52 -27.52
C GLY A 132 1.70 -15.44 -27.68
N GLU A 133 1.48 -14.23 -27.17
CA GLU A 133 2.46 -13.13 -27.20
C GLU A 133 3.61 -13.38 -26.20
N ILE A 134 3.33 -14.14 -25.15
CA ILE A 134 4.30 -14.61 -24.15
C ILE A 134 4.35 -16.12 -24.20
N VAL A 135 5.54 -16.65 -24.38
CA VAL A 135 5.79 -18.10 -24.43
C VAL A 135 6.71 -18.54 -23.30
N ARG A 136 6.60 -19.81 -22.92
CA ARG A 136 7.50 -20.41 -21.92
C ARG A 136 8.92 -20.51 -22.47
N GLY A 137 9.91 -20.24 -21.64
CA GLY A 137 11.32 -20.36 -22.02
C GLY A 137 12.19 -19.30 -21.34
N ASP A 138 13.38 -19.07 -21.92
CA ASP A 138 14.39 -18.18 -21.36
C ASP A 138 14.18 -16.70 -21.72
N GLU A 139 13.21 -16.40 -22.57
CA GLU A 139 12.89 -15.03 -22.98
C GLU A 139 12.37 -14.19 -21.81
N VAL A 140 12.86 -12.96 -21.70
CA VAL A 140 12.49 -12.06 -20.62
C VAL A 140 11.49 -11.01 -21.13
N TYR A 141 10.30 -11.01 -20.58
CA TYR A 141 9.25 -10.06 -20.90
C TYR A 141 9.23 -8.92 -19.86
N THR A 142 9.30 -7.68 -20.34
CA THR A 142 9.38 -6.50 -19.50
C THR A 142 8.03 -5.79 -19.46
N ILE A 143 7.48 -5.64 -18.25
CA ILE A 143 6.25 -4.89 -18.01
C ILE A 143 6.63 -3.44 -17.74
N ASN A 144 6.08 -2.52 -18.55
CA ASN A 144 6.34 -1.10 -18.45
C ASN A 144 5.05 -0.27 -18.41
N HIS A 145 5.11 0.93 -17.83
CA HIS A 145 4.00 1.87 -17.82
C HIS A 145 4.04 2.75 -19.08
N VAL A 146 2.92 2.81 -19.81
CA VAL A 146 2.73 3.68 -20.97
C VAL A 146 1.95 4.92 -20.51
N LYS A 147 2.68 5.98 -20.20
CA LYS A 147 2.11 7.24 -19.64
C LYS A 147 0.97 7.84 -20.47
N LYS A 148 1.04 7.73 -21.82
CA LYS A 148 0.02 8.30 -22.72
C LYS A 148 -1.34 7.62 -22.60
N GLU A 149 -1.38 6.35 -22.25
CA GLU A 149 -2.57 5.52 -22.24
C GLU A 149 -2.99 5.09 -20.82
N ASP A 150 -2.23 5.58 -19.82
CA ASP A 150 -2.41 5.25 -18.39
C ASP A 150 -2.61 3.74 -18.13
N LYS A 151 -1.83 2.93 -18.86
CA LYS A 151 -1.89 1.47 -18.77
C LYS A 151 -0.51 0.83 -18.78
N LEU A 152 -0.44 -0.42 -18.34
CA LEU A 152 0.75 -1.24 -18.46
C LEU A 152 0.82 -1.91 -19.83
N SER A 153 2.04 -2.14 -20.32
CA SER A 153 2.31 -2.87 -21.56
C SER A 153 3.46 -3.85 -21.36
N ILE A 154 3.47 -4.90 -22.16
CA ILE A 154 4.53 -5.90 -22.17
C ILE A 154 5.40 -5.65 -23.39
N LYS A 155 6.71 -5.73 -23.20
CA LYS A 155 7.71 -5.70 -24.27
C LYS A 155 8.67 -6.88 -24.09
N LYS A 156 9.11 -7.41 -25.20
CA LYS A 156 10.17 -8.41 -25.27
C LYS A 156 11.54 -7.74 -25.14
#